data_7c2a861deff98b4b95c2ec81078f7db9
#
_entry.id   7c2a861deff98b4b95c2ec81078f7db9
#
_cell.length_a   1.000
_cell.length_b   1.000
_cell.length_c   1.000
_cell.angle_alpha   90.00
_cell.angle_beta   90.00
_cell.angle_gamma   90.00
#
_symmetry.space_group_name_H-M   'P 1'
#
loop_
_entity.id
_entity.type
_entity.pdbx_description
1 polymer ?
#
loop_
_entity_poly.entity_id
_entity_poly.type
_entity_poly.pdbx_seq_one_letter_code
_entity_poly.pdbx_strand_id
1 'polypeptide(L)'
;SGGKYSEEELEKLMTQEQTPIFVYENEDGQILGHLFVTIKEVSDNPVLHPIKTIFIEDLCVDQATRGQKIGDQLYQFALRYAKEIGCYNMTLNVWNDNERALRFYQRQGMKPQETVMETIL
;
A
#
# COMPACT_ATOMS: atom_id res chain seq x y z
N SER A 1 -15.76 -2.49 0.79
CA SER A 1 -14.65 -2.70 -0.10
C SER A 1 -15.03 -2.29 -1.51
N GLY A 2 -14.37 -1.29 -2.03
CA GLY A 2 -14.55 -0.90 -3.40
C GLY A 2 -13.88 -1.91 -4.33
N GLY A 3 -14.30 -1.96 -5.55
CA GLY A 3 -13.55 -2.59 -6.59
C GLY A 3 -13.62 -4.11 -6.65
N LYS A 4 -14.82 -4.62 -6.71
CA LYS A 4 -14.97 -6.01 -7.13
C LYS A 4 -15.03 -6.05 -8.64
N TYR A 5 -14.16 -6.85 -9.23
CA TYR A 5 -14.21 -7.12 -10.66
C TYR A 5 -15.06 -8.35 -10.90
N SER A 6 -15.75 -8.41 -12.04
CA SER A 6 -16.40 -9.63 -12.47
C SER A 6 -15.34 -10.65 -12.89
N GLU A 7 -15.68 -11.92 -12.90
CA GLU A 7 -14.77 -12.97 -13.36
C GLU A 7 -14.31 -12.71 -14.80
N GLU A 8 -15.22 -12.23 -15.64
CA GLU A 8 -14.90 -11.91 -17.03
C GLU A 8 -13.84 -10.81 -17.15
N GLU A 9 -13.94 -9.80 -16.28
CA GLU A 9 -12.94 -8.72 -16.27
C GLU A 9 -11.59 -9.24 -15.83
N LEU A 10 -11.54 -10.10 -14.82
CA LEU A 10 -10.30 -10.70 -14.35
C LEU A 10 -9.64 -11.56 -15.43
N GLU A 11 -10.42 -12.31 -16.17
CA GLU A 11 -9.90 -13.16 -17.25
C GLU A 11 -9.26 -12.35 -18.37
N LYS A 12 -9.72 -11.13 -18.59
CA LYS A 12 -9.19 -10.27 -19.64
C LYS A 12 -7.89 -9.56 -19.24
N LEU A 13 -7.57 -9.54 -17.94
CA LEU A 13 -6.38 -8.85 -17.46
C LEU A 13 -5.17 -9.78 -17.58
N MET A 14 -4.13 -9.31 -18.27
CA MET A 14 -2.85 -10.00 -18.33
C MET A 14 -2.12 -9.93 -16.99
N THR A 15 -2.38 -8.88 -16.22
CA THR A 15 -1.89 -8.69 -14.87
C THR A 15 -3.10 -8.52 -13.97
N GLN A 16 -3.18 -9.34 -12.93
CA GLN A 16 -4.25 -9.19 -11.96
C GLN A 16 -3.93 -8.05 -11.02
N GLU A 17 -4.88 -7.16 -10.84
CA GLU A 17 -4.71 -6.00 -9.98
C GLU A 17 -5.93 -5.84 -9.09
N GLN A 18 -5.69 -5.63 -7.80
CA GLN A 18 -6.71 -5.38 -6.81
C GLN A 18 -6.37 -4.09 -6.06
N THR A 19 -7.39 -3.33 -5.69
CA THR A 19 -7.20 -2.03 -5.06
C THR A 19 -8.04 -1.89 -3.80
N PRO A 20 -7.79 -2.71 -2.77
CA PRO A 20 -8.56 -2.61 -1.53
C PRO A 20 -8.28 -1.34 -0.74
N ILE A 21 -9.29 -0.89 -0.01
CA ILE A 21 -9.18 0.23 0.91
C ILE A 21 -9.54 -0.28 2.29
N PHE A 22 -8.70 0.05 3.27
CA PHE A 22 -8.91 -0.30 4.66
C PHE A 22 -9.07 0.97 5.48
N VAL A 23 -9.89 0.92 6.50
CA VAL A 23 -10.10 2.06 7.39
C VAL A 23 -9.78 1.66 8.82
N TYR A 24 -9.31 2.64 9.58
CA TYR A 24 -9.14 2.50 11.03
C TYR A 24 -10.37 3.12 11.68
N GLU A 25 -11.12 2.29 12.37
CA GLU A 25 -12.36 2.72 13.05
C GLU A 25 -12.18 2.55 14.55
N ASN A 26 -12.53 3.59 15.31
CA ASN A 26 -12.45 3.50 16.76
C ASN A 26 -13.71 2.84 17.34
N GLU A 27 -13.77 2.73 18.67
CA GLU A 27 -14.88 2.07 19.35
C GLU A 27 -16.21 2.80 19.15
N ASP A 28 -16.16 4.10 18.89
CA ASP A 28 -17.35 4.91 18.64
C ASP A 28 -17.82 4.91 17.20
N GLY A 29 -17.14 4.13 16.35
CA GLY A 29 -17.49 4.05 14.94
C GLY A 29 -16.92 5.18 14.09
N GLN A 30 -16.03 5.99 14.64
CA GLN A 30 -15.40 7.08 13.90
C GLN A 30 -14.22 6.55 13.09
N ILE A 31 -14.10 7.00 11.85
CA ILE A 31 -12.99 6.63 10.98
C ILE A 31 -11.86 7.62 11.22
N LEU A 32 -10.74 7.14 11.73
CA LEU A 32 -9.61 7.96 12.12
C LEU A 32 -8.43 7.87 11.15
N GLY A 33 -8.51 6.99 10.19
CA GLY A 33 -7.47 6.86 9.18
C GLY A 33 -7.86 5.88 8.10
N HIS A 34 -7.11 5.87 7.02
CA HIS A 34 -7.32 4.91 5.95
C HIS A 34 -6.01 4.49 5.31
N LEU A 35 -6.06 3.33 4.68
CA LEU A 35 -4.96 2.75 3.93
C LEU A 35 -5.51 2.30 2.59
N PHE A 36 -4.99 2.88 1.52
CA PHE A 36 -5.34 2.49 0.17
C PHE A 36 -4.12 1.82 -0.46
N VAL A 37 -4.30 0.61 -0.96
CA VAL A 37 -3.20 -0.16 -1.57
C VAL A 37 -3.60 -0.67 -2.94
N THR A 38 -2.59 -0.94 -3.76
CA THR A 38 -2.75 -1.66 -5.02
C THR A 38 -1.93 -2.94 -4.93
N ILE A 39 -2.58 -4.06 -5.18
CA ILE A 39 -1.93 -5.36 -5.20
C ILE A 39 -1.82 -5.79 -6.65
N LYS A 40 -0.60 -6.05 -7.09
CA LYS A 40 -0.34 -6.43 -8.47
C LYS A 40 0.36 -7.77 -8.49
N GLU A 41 -0.16 -8.67 -9.30
CA GLU A 41 0.41 -9.99 -9.51
C GLU A 41 0.82 -10.10 -10.97
N VAL A 42 2.10 -10.35 -11.20
CA VAL A 42 2.65 -10.43 -12.55
C VAL A 42 3.17 -11.84 -12.80
N SER A 43 2.70 -12.45 -13.88
CA SER A 43 3.14 -13.77 -14.31
C SER A 43 3.55 -13.70 -15.78
N ASP A 44 4.84 -13.49 -16.01
CA ASP A 44 5.40 -13.42 -17.36
C ASP A 44 5.62 -14.80 -17.95
N ASN A 45 5.71 -15.81 -17.10
CA ASN A 45 6.01 -17.17 -17.50
C ASN A 45 5.14 -18.13 -16.70
N PRO A 46 4.27 -18.91 -17.34
CA PRO A 46 3.36 -19.82 -16.62
C PRO A 46 4.10 -20.93 -15.85
N VAL A 47 5.38 -21.13 -16.11
CA VAL A 47 6.20 -22.12 -15.40
C VAL A 47 6.74 -21.56 -14.10
N LEU A 48 6.85 -20.24 -13.97
CA LEU A 48 7.35 -19.60 -12.76
C LEU A 48 6.20 -19.13 -11.89
N HIS A 49 6.44 -19.10 -10.60
CA HIS A 49 5.47 -18.54 -9.66
C HIS A 49 5.29 -17.05 -9.93
N PRO A 50 4.05 -16.56 -9.96
CA PRO A 50 3.83 -15.12 -10.12
C PRO A 50 4.41 -14.35 -8.94
N ILE A 51 4.93 -13.17 -9.22
CA ILE A 51 5.40 -12.26 -8.19
C ILE A 51 4.27 -11.31 -7.84
N LYS A 52 3.92 -11.27 -6.57
CA LYS A 52 2.89 -10.39 -6.06
C LYS A 52 3.55 -9.26 -5.28
N THR A 53 3.17 -8.03 -5.60
CA THR A 53 3.67 -6.85 -4.92
C THR A 53 2.50 -6.03 -4.40
N ILE A 54 2.71 -5.31 -3.31
CA ILE A 54 1.71 -4.39 -2.78
C ILE A 54 2.30 -2.98 -2.75
N PHE A 55 1.55 -2.03 -3.27
CA PHE A 55 1.96 -0.64 -3.32
C PHE A 55 1.00 0.17 -2.45
N ILE A 56 1.55 0.94 -1.51
CA ILE A 56 0.75 1.84 -0.69
C ILE A 56 0.49 3.10 -1.50
N GLU A 57 -0.77 3.29 -1.93
CA GLU A 57 -1.19 4.49 -2.65
C GLU A 57 -1.35 5.66 -1.69
N ASP A 58 -1.93 5.39 -0.51
CA ASP A 58 -2.20 6.42 0.47
C ASP A 58 -2.33 5.81 1.85
N LEU A 59 -1.71 6.45 2.82
CA LEU A 59 -1.87 6.14 4.24
C LEU A 59 -2.12 7.47 4.93
N CYS A 60 -3.34 7.66 5.40
CA CYS A 60 -3.78 8.95 5.91
C CYS A 60 -4.38 8.80 7.29
N VAL A 61 -4.05 9.72 8.18
CA VAL A 61 -4.52 9.71 9.56
C VAL A 61 -5.10 11.07 9.90
N ASP A 62 -6.23 11.07 10.60
CA ASP A 62 -6.85 12.29 11.09
C ASP A 62 -5.88 13.01 12.01
N GLN A 63 -5.60 14.27 11.71
CA GLN A 63 -4.67 15.07 12.50
C GLN A 63 -5.09 15.24 13.95
N ALA A 64 -6.38 15.21 14.21
CA ALA A 64 -6.90 15.34 15.56
C ALA A 64 -6.53 14.15 16.47
N THR A 65 -6.05 13.06 15.89
CA THR A 65 -5.69 11.85 16.62
C THR A 65 -4.19 11.64 16.75
N ARG A 66 -3.41 12.69 16.56
CA ARG A 66 -1.96 12.60 16.73
C ARG A 66 -1.61 12.12 18.13
N GLY A 67 -0.60 11.26 18.21
CA GLY A 67 -0.16 10.67 19.47
C GLY A 67 -0.80 9.33 19.78
N GLN A 68 -1.80 8.91 19.00
CA GLN A 68 -2.43 7.59 19.18
C GLN A 68 -1.78 6.51 18.35
N LYS A 69 -0.75 6.85 17.58
CA LYS A 69 0.01 5.92 16.75
C LYS A 69 -0.83 5.16 15.73
N ILE A 70 -1.85 5.82 15.21
CA ILE A 70 -2.74 5.19 14.21
C ILE A 70 -1.99 4.90 12.91
N GLY A 71 -1.08 5.80 12.50
CA GLY A 71 -0.24 5.57 11.33
C GLY A 71 0.62 4.33 11.46
N ASP A 72 1.23 4.14 12.64
CA ASP A 72 2.02 2.94 12.92
C ASP A 72 1.16 1.68 12.84
N GLN A 73 -0.04 1.74 13.40
CA GLN A 73 -0.97 0.61 13.37
C GLN A 73 -1.42 0.27 11.96
N LEU A 74 -1.71 1.29 11.14
CA LEU A 74 -2.08 1.08 9.73
C LEU A 74 -0.93 0.49 8.94
N TYR A 75 0.28 0.98 9.19
CA TYR A 75 1.46 0.43 8.52
C TYR A 75 1.68 -1.04 8.91
N GLN A 76 1.59 -1.35 10.19
CA GLN A 76 1.75 -2.73 10.67
C GLN A 76 0.65 -3.64 10.11
N PHE A 77 -0.56 -3.13 9.98
CA PHE A 77 -1.63 -3.88 9.34
C PHE A 77 -1.28 -4.17 7.87
N ALA A 78 -0.81 -3.15 7.14
CA ALA A 78 -0.41 -3.33 5.74
C ALA A 78 0.66 -4.41 5.60
N LEU A 79 1.64 -4.39 6.50
CA LEU A 79 2.74 -5.35 6.48
C LEU A 79 2.24 -6.78 6.72
N ARG A 80 1.38 -6.97 7.71
CA ARG A 80 0.80 -8.29 8.00
C ARG A 80 -0.06 -8.77 6.84
N TYR A 81 -0.90 -7.89 6.31
CA TYR A 81 -1.76 -8.22 5.19
C TYR A 81 -0.94 -8.65 3.98
N ALA A 82 0.11 -7.89 3.66
CA ALA A 82 0.99 -8.21 2.55
C ALA A 82 1.62 -9.60 2.71
N LYS A 83 2.05 -9.92 3.92
CA LYS A 83 2.62 -11.24 4.21
C LYS A 83 1.59 -12.34 4.09
N GLU A 84 0.39 -12.10 4.60
CA GLU A 84 -0.70 -13.09 4.56
C GLU A 84 -1.10 -13.46 3.13
N ILE A 85 -1.12 -12.47 2.24
CA ILE A 85 -1.49 -12.73 0.84
C ILE A 85 -0.30 -13.11 -0.04
N GLY A 86 0.89 -13.26 0.56
CA GLY A 86 2.06 -13.76 -0.14
C GLY A 86 2.81 -12.76 -0.99
N CYS A 87 2.80 -11.49 -0.63
CA CYS A 87 3.54 -10.49 -1.37
C CYS A 87 5.04 -10.64 -1.18
N TYR A 88 5.78 -10.43 -2.26
CA TYR A 88 7.24 -10.40 -2.24
C TYR A 88 7.77 -9.14 -1.56
N ASN A 89 7.14 -8.00 -1.83
CA ASN A 89 7.54 -6.73 -1.23
C ASN A 89 6.35 -5.78 -1.08
N MET A 90 6.60 -4.70 -0.35
CA MET A 90 5.67 -3.60 -0.18
C MET A 90 6.43 -2.31 -0.49
N THR A 91 5.88 -1.51 -1.40
CA THR A 91 6.52 -0.28 -1.85
C THR A 91 5.58 0.91 -1.75
N LEU A 92 6.16 2.10 -1.80
CA LEU A 92 5.41 3.35 -1.88
C LEU A 92 6.33 4.43 -2.48
N ASN A 93 5.73 5.53 -2.88
CA ASN A 93 6.48 6.69 -3.33
C ASN A 93 6.39 7.80 -2.29
N VAL A 94 7.49 8.48 -2.05
CA VAL A 94 7.57 9.65 -1.18
C VAL A 94 8.31 10.75 -1.92
N TRP A 95 7.71 11.94 -1.98
CA TRP A 95 8.41 13.09 -2.55
C TRP A 95 9.60 13.48 -1.67
N ASN A 96 10.71 13.87 -2.28
CA ASN A 96 11.93 14.21 -1.55
C ASN A 96 11.73 15.33 -0.53
N ASP A 97 10.85 16.26 -0.82
CA ASP A 97 10.58 17.39 0.08
C ASP A 97 9.59 17.06 1.19
N ASN A 98 9.00 15.87 1.17
CA ASN A 98 8.15 15.42 2.25
C ASN A 98 8.96 14.67 3.30
N GLU A 99 9.77 15.42 4.04
CA GLU A 99 10.69 14.86 5.03
C GLU A 99 9.98 14.11 6.15
N ARG A 100 8.79 14.57 6.53
CA ARG A 100 8.03 13.97 7.60
C ARG A 100 7.58 12.55 7.23
N ALA A 101 7.02 12.39 6.04
CA ALA A 101 6.61 11.07 5.55
C ALA A 101 7.82 10.16 5.40
N LEU A 102 8.90 10.69 4.82
CA LEU A 102 10.12 9.91 4.63
C LEU A 102 10.64 9.37 5.96
N ARG A 103 10.72 10.23 6.99
CA ARG A 103 11.17 9.81 8.31
C ARG A 103 10.23 8.76 8.93
N PHE A 104 8.92 8.93 8.73
CA PHE A 104 7.95 7.95 9.23
C PHE A 104 8.24 6.57 8.64
N TYR A 105 8.37 6.48 7.33
CA TYR A 105 8.59 5.18 6.67
C TYR A 105 9.96 4.60 6.97
N GLN A 106 10.98 5.44 7.10
CA GLN A 106 12.31 4.96 7.50
C GLN A 106 12.30 4.38 8.92
N ARG A 107 11.53 4.99 9.84
CA ARG A 107 11.38 4.44 11.19
C ARG A 107 10.69 3.08 11.17
N GLN A 108 9.81 2.85 10.19
CA GLN A 108 9.16 1.55 10.03
C GLN A 108 10.09 0.48 9.48
N GLY A 109 11.25 0.87 9.00
CA GLY A 109 12.25 -0.05 8.45
C GLY A 109 12.29 -0.09 6.93
N MET A 110 11.56 0.79 6.25
CA MET A 110 11.63 0.86 4.80
C MET A 110 12.94 1.50 4.34
N LYS A 111 13.42 1.06 3.19
CA LYS A 111 14.66 1.54 2.58
C LYS A 111 14.39 2.05 1.18
N PRO A 112 15.17 3.02 0.70
CA PRO A 112 15.06 3.45 -0.69
C PRO A 112 15.30 2.28 -1.63
N GLN A 113 14.44 2.13 -2.62
CA GLN A 113 14.55 1.08 -3.63
C GLN A 113 15.13 1.61 -4.92
N GLU A 114 14.66 2.77 -5.35
CA GLU A 114 15.09 3.40 -6.58
C GLU A 114 14.98 4.91 -6.46
N THR A 115 15.63 5.62 -7.37
CA THR A 115 15.55 7.07 -7.43
C THR A 115 15.02 7.48 -8.80
N VAL A 116 13.98 8.30 -8.81
CA VAL A 116 13.44 8.89 -10.04
C VAL A 116 14.10 10.24 -10.23
N MET A 117 14.69 10.43 -11.40
CA MET A 117 15.38 11.67 -11.75
C MET A 117 14.55 12.44 -12.76
N GLU A 118 14.64 13.76 -12.71
CA GLU A 118 13.83 14.62 -13.55
C GLU A 118 14.65 15.80 -14.08
N THR A 119 14.42 16.18 -15.31
CA THR A 119 14.85 17.47 -15.86
C THR A 119 13.61 18.16 -16.42
N ILE A 120 13.36 19.37 -15.98
CA ILE A 120 12.23 20.17 -16.49
C ILE A 120 12.66 20.81 -17.81
N LEU A 121 11.85 20.59 -18.85
CA LEU A 121 12.12 21.07 -20.19
C LEU A 121 11.58 22.47 -20.46
#